data_5eade033f7f60b1f82e15d64564a448e
#
_entry.id   5eade033f7f60b1f82e15d64564a448e
#
_cell.length_a   1.000
_cell.length_b   1.000
_cell.length_c   1.000
_cell.angle_alpha   90.00
_cell.angle_beta   90.00
_cell.angle_gamma   90.00
#
_symmetry.space_group_name_H-M   'P 1'
#
loop_
_entity.id
_entity.type
_entity.pdbx_description
1 polymer ?
#
loop_
_entity_poly.entity_id
_entity_poly.type
_entity_poly.pdbx_seq_one_letter_code
_entity_poly.pdbx_strand_id
1 'polypeptide(L)'
;MHCTGTMHGLMRVRGFAQDDGHIFCTEDQIESETKNFIDLLSKMYADLGFTEFKIKLSTRPEKRIGSDASWDKAEKALQDAIEKLKLEYFIDEGDGAFYGPKLDFVLTDAIGRKWQCGTLQVDFNLPGRFDSTYIGEDGAKHTPVLLHRAALGSFERFIGILLENYEGKLPLWLAPTQTVIAAITDDANEYANKLNENLISKGIRTCLLYTSDA
;
A
#
# COMPACT_ATOMS: atom_id res chain seq x y z
N MET A 1 21.60 1.83 5.99
CA MET A 1 20.88 2.47 4.86
C MET A 1 21.47 3.87 4.65
N HIS A 2 22.22 4.07 3.58
CA HIS A 2 22.67 5.42 3.23
C HIS A 2 21.59 6.07 2.37
N CYS A 3 20.75 6.91 2.97
CA CYS A 3 19.85 7.77 2.21
C CYS A 3 20.66 8.93 1.61
N THR A 4 21.21 8.72 0.42
CA THR A 4 21.90 9.74 -0.36
C THR A 4 20.96 10.62 -1.18
N GLY A 5 19.63 10.42 -1.04
CA GLY A 5 18.62 11.17 -1.77
C GLY A 5 18.21 12.46 -1.06
N THR A 6 17.97 13.51 -1.86
CA THR A 6 17.40 14.77 -1.37
C THR A 6 16.02 14.54 -0.77
N MET A 7 15.78 15.04 0.44
CA MET A 7 14.42 15.02 1.05
C MET A 7 13.48 15.91 0.23
N HIS A 8 12.20 15.51 0.14
CA HIS A 8 11.20 16.22 -0.65
C HIS A 8 9.83 16.17 0.02
N GLY A 9 9.63 16.96 1.06
CA GLY A 9 8.37 16.98 1.82
C GLY A 9 7.94 15.60 2.25
N LEU A 10 6.65 15.27 2.12
CA LEU A 10 6.10 13.94 2.40
C LEU A 10 6.50 12.89 1.36
N MET A 11 6.90 13.29 0.15
CA MET A 11 7.22 12.37 -0.94
C MET A 11 8.51 11.59 -0.70
N ARG A 12 9.47 12.17 0.06
CA ARG A 12 10.75 11.52 0.38
C ARG A 12 11.23 11.93 1.76
N VAL A 13 11.00 11.08 2.73
CA VAL A 13 11.29 11.28 4.16
C VAL A 13 12.40 10.35 4.64
N ARG A 14 12.99 10.61 5.81
CA ARG A 14 14.02 9.75 6.42
C ARG A 14 13.45 8.51 7.12
N GLY A 15 12.27 8.66 7.70
CA GLY A 15 11.53 7.58 8.36
C GLY A 15 10.10 7.59 7.86
N PHE A 16 9.51 6.41 7.64
CA PHE A 16 8.16 6.28 7.14
C PHE A 16 7.51 5.01 7.70
N ALA A 17 6.19 5.02 7.73
CA ALA A 17 5.37 3.85 8.01
C ALA A 17 4.83 3.26 6.69
N GLN A 18 4.62 1.95 6.67
CA GLN A 18 4.04 1.23 5.53
C GLN A 18 2.87 0.36 5.99
N ASP A 19 1.97 0.10 5.07
CA ASP A 19 0.93 -0.92 5.19
C ASP A 19 1.46 -2.32 4.83
N ASP A 20 2.68 -2.60 5.24
CA ASP A 20 3.39 -3.85 4.95
C ASP A 20 2.66 -5.05 5.55
N GLY A 21 2.54 -6.10 4.75
CA GLY A 21 1.89 -7.34 5.14
C GLY A 21 2.52 -8.54 4.44
N HIS A 22 2.39 -9.70 5.09
CA HIS A 22 3.02 -10.93 4.65
C HIS A 22 1.99 -12.05 4.54
N ILE A 23 2.01 -12.77 3.41
CA ILE A 23 1.12 -13.90 3.15
C ILE A 23 2.00 -15.14 2.99
N PHE A 24 1.80 -16.13 3.85
CA PHE A 24 2.39 -17.45 3.69
C PHE A 24 1.40 -18.31 2.91
N CYS A 25 1.84 -18.85 1.78
CA CYS A 25 1.00 -19.65 0.91
C CYS A 25 1.78 -20.81 0.29
N THR A 26 1.08 -21.72 -0.36
CA THR A 26 1.68 -22.73 -1.21
C THR A 26 1.96 -22.17 -2.59
N GLU A 27 2.78 -22.87 -3.39
CA GLU A 27 3.14 -22.37 -4.73
C GLU A 27 1.94 -22.22 -5.67
N ASP A 28 0.99 -23.15 -5.60
CA ASP A 28 -0.25 -23.13 -6.38
C ASP A 28 -1.20 -22.00 -5.97
N GLN A 29 -1.04 -21.43 -4.76
CA GLN A 29 -1.82 -20.31 -4.27
C GLN A 29 -1.27 -18.93 -4.70
N ILE A 30 -0.03 -18.84 -5.23
CA ILE A 30 0.57 -17.56 -5.63
C ILE A 30 -0.34 -16.77 -6.57
N GLU A 31 -0.90 -17.45 -7.57
CA GLU A 31 -1.77 -16.80 -8.55
C GLU A 31 -3.03 -16.24 -7.92
N SER A 32 -3.73 -17.02 -7.10
CA SER A 32 -4.96 -16.59 -6.43
C SER A 32 -4.72 -15.46 -5.44
N GLU A 33 -3.62 -15.53 -4.68
CA GLU A 33 -3.25 -14.46 -3.74
C GLU A 33 -2.82 -13.18 -4.46
N THR A 34 -2.09 -13.31 -5.58
CA THR A 34 -1.74 -12.17 -6.42
C THR A 34 -2.99 -11.49 -6.96
N LYS A 35 -3.96 -12.27 -7.44
CA LYS A 35 -5.25 -11.75 -7.90
C LYS A 35 -6.00 -11.02 -6.79
N ASN A 36 -6.16 -11.67 -5.63
CA ASN A 36 -6.85 -11.09 -4.48
C ASN A 36 -6.22 -9.75 -4.06
N PHE A 37 -4.90 -9.68 -4.07
CA PHE A 37 -4.19 -8.44 -3.76
C PHE A 37 -4.42 -7.35 -4.81
N ILE A 38 -4.35 -7.67 -6.11
CA ILE A 38 -4.60 -6.69 -7.18
C ILE A 38 -6.03 -6.18 -7.13
N ASP A 39 -7.01 -7.05 -6.89
CA ASP A 39 -8.42 -6.68 -6.75
C ASP A 39 -8.62 -5.73 -5.56
N LEU A 40 -8.00 -6.03 -4.41
CA LEU A 40 -8.02 -5.18 -3.21
C LEU A 40 -7.38 -3.81 -3.50
N LEU A 41 -6.17 -3.79 -4.07
CA LEU A 41 -5.45 -2.58 -4.39
C LEU A 41 -6.23 -1.69 -5.38
N SER A 42 -6.78 -2.30 -6.43
CA SER A 42 -7.57 -1.59 -7.44
C SER A 42 -8.80 -0.92 -6.82
N LYS A 43 -9.50 -1.63 -5.92
CA LYS A 43 -10.63 -1.07 -5.19
C LYS A 43 -10.20 0.05 -4.26
N MET A 44 -9.13 -0.13 -3.48
CA MET A 44 -8.61 0.90 -2.58
C MET A 44 -8.22 2.17 -3.33
N TYR A 45 -7.54 2.03 -4.47
CA TYR A 45 -7.13 3.17 -5.28
C TYR A 45 -8.35 3.90 -5.87
N ALA A 46 -9.34 3.16 -6.38
CA ALA A 46 -10.57 3.76 -6.89
C ALA A 46 -11.34 4.52 -5.78
N ASP A 47 -11.48 3.93 -4.58
CA ASP A 47 -12.13 4.57 -3.43
C ASP A 47 -11.38 5.85 -2.99
N LEU A 48 -10.06 5.89 -3.19
CA LEU A 48 -9.19 7.04 -2.90
C LEU A 48 -9.07 8.04 -4.06
N GLY A 49 -9.80 7.81 -5.18
CA GLY A 49 -9.85 8.72 -6.31
C GLY A 49 -8.77 8.50 -7.37
N PHE A 50 -8.04 7.39 -7.31
CA PHE A 50 -7.06 6.99 -8.32
C PHE A 50 -7.65 5.90 -9.21
N THR A 51 -8.05 6.27 -10.43
CA THR A 51 -8.67 5.33 -11.39
C THR A 51 -7.65 4.65 -12.30
N GLU A 52 -6.44 5.17 -12.36
CA GLU A 52 -5.38 4.67 -13.23
C GLU A 52 -4.08 4.45 -12.47
N PHE A 53 -3.48 3.30 -12.67
CA PHE A 53 -2.13 2.99 -12.22
C PHE A 53 -1.43 2.10 -13.25
N LYS A 54 -0.10 2.07 -13.22
CA LYS A 54 0.69 1.21 -14.08
C LYS A 54 1.30 0.08 -13.28
N ILE A 55 1.34 -1.11 -13.87
CA ILE A 55 1.98 -2.28 -13.29
C ILE A 55 3.36 -2.45 -13.93
N LYS A 56 4.36 -2.66 -13.09
CA LYS A 56 5.73 -2.90 -13.46
C LYS A 56 6.18 -4.25 -12.90
N LEU A 57 6.61 -5.17 -13.76
CA LEU A 57 7.24 -6.42 -13.34
C LEU A 57 8.75 -6.21 -13.27
N SER A 58 9.28 -6.15 -12.06
CA SER A 58 10.71 -5.96 -11.81
C SER A 58 11.38 -7.33 -11.63
N THR A 59 12.31 -7.64 -12.54
CA THR A 59 12.98 -8.94 -12.61
C THR A 59 14.26 -8.97 -11.78
N ARG A 60 14.94 -10.10 -11.80
CA ARG A 60 16.14 -10.41 -11.00
C ARG A 60 17.25 -9.37 -11.14
N PRO A 61 17.79 -8.85 -10.03
CA PRO A 61 18.98 -8.00 -10.05
C PRO A 61 20.27 -8.84 -10.18
N GLU A 62 21.37 -8.20 -10.55
CA GLU A 62 22.67 -8.84 -10.63
C GLU A 62 23.08 -9.46 -9.27
N LYS A 63 22.92 -8.70 -8.18
CA LYS A 63 23.20 -9.16 -6.82
C LYS A 63 21.92 -9.68 -6.17
N ARG A 64 21.79 -11.02 -6.12
CA ARG A 64 20.61 -11.71 -5.60
C ARG A 64 20.97 -12.95 -4.79
N ILE A 65 20.02 -13.44 -4.03
CA ILE A 65 20.06 -14.74 -3.35
C ILE A 65 19.15 -15.74 -4.07
N GLY A 66 19.35 -17.03 -3.81
CA GLY A 66 18.60 -18.12 -4.44
C GLY A 66 19.22 -18.58 -5.76
N SER A 67 18.68 -19.66 -6.28
CA SER A 67 19.08 -20.25 -7.57
C SER A 67 18.38 -19.59 -8.75
N ASP A 68 18.96 -19.69 -9.95
CA ASP A 68 18.31 -19.20 -11.17
C ASP A 68 16.96 -19.90 -11.40
N ALA A 69 16.85 -21.18 -11.09
CA ALA A 69 15.60 -21.93 -11.19
C ALA A 69 14.49 -21.38 -10.25
N SER A 70 14.86 -20.93 -9.04
CA SER A 70 13.89 -20.28 -8.14
C SER A 70 13.41 -18.95 -8.70
N TRP A 71 14.32 -18.19 -9.30
CA TRP A 71 13.99 -16.91 -9.95
C TRP A 71 13.11 -17.09 -11.17
N ASP A 72 13.46 -18.04 -12.07
CA ASP A 72 12.64 -18.38 -13.24
C ASP A 72 11.21 -18.71 -12.84
N LYS A 73 11.07 -19.51 -11.77
CA LYS A 73 9.77 -19.89 -11.22
C LYS A 73 8.98 -18.72 -10.68
N ALA A 74 9.64 -17.86 -9.87
CA ALA A 74 9.01 -16.71 -9.25
C ALA A 74 8.59 -15.64 -10.28
N GLU A 75 9.46 -15.31 -11.23
CA GLU A 75 9.16 -14.37 -12.31
C GLU A 75 8.01 -14.86 -13.18
N LYS A 76 8.06 -16.16 -13.55
CA LYS A 76 6.97 -16.77 -14.31
C LYS A 76 5.65 -16.76 -13.56
N ALA A 77 5.62 -17.06 -12.26
CA ALA A 77 4.40 -17.06 -11.47
C ALA A 77 3.72 -15.67 -11.45
N LEU A 78 4.52 -14.60 -11.28
CA LEU A 78 4.00 -13.23 -11.35
C LEU A 78 3.52 -12.85 -12.75
N GLN A 79 4.29 -13.21 -13.78
CA GLN A 79 3.92 -12.94 -15.16
C GLN A 79 2.62 -13.66 -15.54
N ASP A 80 2.53 -14.96 -15.27
CA ASP A 80 1.33 -15.77 -15.56
C ASP A 80 0.09 -15.19 -14.86
N ALA A 81 0.25 -14.71 -13.60
CA ALA A 81 -0.84 -14.10 -12.85
C ALA A 81 -1.36 -12.82 -13.52
N ILE A 82 -0.46 -11.92 -13.95
CA ILE A 82 -0.86 -10.66 -14.60
C ILE A 82 -1.50 -10.93 -15.97
N GLU A 83 -0.92 -11.84 -16.76
CA GLU A 83 -1.41 -12.18 -18.10
C GLU A 83 -2.81 -12.82 -18.04
N LYS A 84 -3.07 -13.70 -17.05
CA LYS A 84 -4.41 -14.27 -16.82
C LYS A 84 -5.44 -13.22 -16.43
N LEU A 85 -5.03 -12.19 -15.69
CA LEU A 85 -5.87 -11.05 -15.34
C LEU A 85 -6.06 -10.06 -16.51
N LYS A 86 -5.33 -10.26 -17.64
CA LYS A 86 -5.34 -9.39 -18.81
C LYS A 86 -4.99 -7.94 -18.49
N LEU A 87 -4.08 -7.73 -17.55
CA LEU A 87 -3.60 -6.43 -17.15
C LEU A 87 -2.39 -6.02 -17.99
N GLU A 88 -2.35 -4.75 -18.37
CA GLU A 88 -1.19 -4.18 -19.04
C GLU A 88 -0.04 -3.98 -18.03
N TYR A 89 1.15 -4.42 -18.40
CA TYR A 89 2.36 -4.24 -17.59
C TYR A 89 3.57 -3.98 -18.48
N PHE A 90 4.63 -3.48 -17.86
CA PHE A 90 5.94 -3.39 -18.50
C PHE A 90 7.00 -4.06 -17.62
N ILE A 91 8.05 -4.58 -18.27
CA ILE A 91 9.16 -5.22 -17.58
C ILE A 91 10.21 -4.17 -17.25
N ASP A 92 10.71 -4.21 -16.00
CA ASP A 92 11.85 -3.43 -15.53
C ASP A 92 12.96 -4.40 -15.12
N GLU A 93 13.92 -4.58 -16.02
CA GLU A 93 14.98 -5.56 -15.85
C GLU A 93 15.94 -5.13 -14.72
N GLY A 94 16.18 -6.05 -13.78
CA GLY A 94 17.16 -5.86 -12.72
C GLY A 94 16.70 -5.01 -11.52
N ASP A 95 15.45 -4.55 -11.49
CA ASP A 95 14.91 -3.75 -10.37
C ASP A 95 14.17 -4.57 -9.29
N GLY A 96 14.23 -5.90 -9.38
CA GLY A 96 13.68 -6.80 -8.36
C GLY A 96 14.39 -6.64 -7.00
N ALA A 97 13.75 -7.13 -5.94
CA ALA A 97 14.40 -7.22 -4.64
C ALA A 97 15.51 -8.30 -4.69
N PHE A 98 16.50 -8.21 -3.81
CA PHE A 98 17.61 -9.19 -3.81
C PHE A 98 17.14 -10.62 -3.51
N TYR A 99 15.96 -10.80 -2.95
CA TYR A 99 15.37 -12.09 -2.55
C TYR A 99 14.23 -12.59 -3.47
N GLY A 100 13.70 -11.74 -4.35
CA GLY A 100 12.61 -12.14 -5.25
C GLY A 100 12.16 -11.04 -6.21
N PRO A 101 11.49 -11.41 -7.32
CA PRO A 101 10.88 -10.48 -8.25
C PRO A 101 9.68 -9.80 -7.62
N LYS A 102 9.27 -8.67 -8.19
CA LYS A 102 8.16 -7.89 -7.65
C LYS A 102 7.26 -7.30 -8.74
N LEU A 103 6.00 -7.11 -8.38
CA LEU A 103 5.08 -6.21 -9.07
C LEU A 103 5.10 -4.88 -8.33
N ASP A 104 5.38 -3.81 -9.04
CA ASP A 104 5.27 -2.44 -8.53
C ASP A 104 4.05 -1.77 -9.15
N PHE A 105 3.26 -1.10 -8.31
CA PHE A 105 2.08 -0.34 -8.73
C PHE A 105 2.41 1.13 -8.66
N VAL A 106 2.41 1.78 -9.84
CA VAL A 106 2.92 3.14 -10.01
C VAL A 106 1.76 4.09 -10.23
N LEU A 107 1.59 5.04 -9.32
CA LEU A 107 0.67 6.15 -9.45
C LEU A 107 1.35 7.34 -10.12
N THR A 108 0.54 8.16 -10.81
CA THR A 108 0.97 9.44 -11.36
C THR A 108 0.33 10.55 -10.54
N ASP A 109 1.15 11.48 -10.04
CA ASP A 109 0.65 12.62 -9.25
C ASP A 109 0.04 13.73 -10.15
N ALA A 110 -0.52 14.75 -9.51
CA ALA A 110 -1.21 15.84 -10.18
C ALA A 110 -0.36 16.64 -11.18
N ILE A 111 0.97 16.57 -11.08
CA ILE A 111 1.92 17.25 -12.00
C ILE A 111 2.66 16.29 -12.92
N GLY A 112 2.20 15.02 -13.02
CA GLY A 112 2.71 14.03 -13.96
C GLY A 112 3.94 13.24 -13.49
N ARG A 113 4.37 13.35 -12.23
CA ARG A 113 5.47 12.54 -11.69
C ARG A 113 4.97 11.13 -11.35
N LYS A 114 5.79 10.13 -11.61
CA LYS A 114 5.49 8.73 -11.32
C LYS A 114 6.05 8.33 -9.96
N TRP A 115 5.22 7.69 -9.14
CA TRP A 115 5.58 7.22 -7.82
C TRP A 115 5.21 5.75 -7.64
N GLN A 116 6.19 4.94 -7.30
CA GLN A 116 5.94 3.60 -6.81
C GLN A 116 5.26 3.70 -5.44
N CYS A 117 4.07 3.14 -5.33
CA CYS A 117 3.28 3.07 -4.12
C CYS A 117 3.07 1.62 -3.70
N GLY A 118 2.19 0.88 -4.37
CA GLY A 118 1.97 -0.52 -4.07
C GLY A 118 3.10 -1.43 -4.54
N THR A 119 3.25 -2.56 -3.89
CA THR A 119 4.19 -3.62 -4.28
C THR A 119 3.69 -4.98 -3.84
N LEU A 120 4.01 -6.01 -4.63
CA LEU A 120 3.85 -7.41 -4.29
C LEU A 120 5.13 -8.16 -4.71
N GLN A 121 5.77 -8.85 -3.78
CA GLN A 121 7.04 -9.53 -4.00
C GLN A 121 6.89 -11.01 -3.69
N VAL A 122 7.41 -11.88 -4.55
CA VAL A 122 7.40 -13.33 -4.35
C VAL A 122 8.76 -13.79 -3.84
N ASP A 123 8.76 -14.44 -2.70
CA ASP A 123 9.97 -14.88 -2.01
C ASP A 123 9.94 -16.37 -1.73
N PHE A 124 10.81 -17.11 -2.42
CA PHE A 124 11.06 -18.53 -2.21
C PHE A 124 12.25 -18.82 -1.29
N ASN A 125 12.95 -17.79 -0.80
CA ASN A 125 14.22 -17.93 -0.12
C ASN A 125 14.15 -17.72 1.39
N LEU A 126 13.51 -16.63 1.85
CA LEU A 126 13.50 -16.26 3.26
C LEU A 126 12.77 -17.28 4.15
N PRO A 127 11.61 -17.85 3.76
CA PRO A 127 10.94 -18.82 4.62
C PRO A 127 11.80 -20.00 5.02
N GLY A 128 12.60 -20.54 4.09
CA GLY A 128 13.54 -21.61 4.38
C GLY A 128 14.67 -21.19 5.33
N ARG A 129 15.07 -19.91 5.30
CA ARG A 129 16.11 -19.37 6.21
C ARG A 129 15.59 -19.13 7.63
N PHE A 130 14.28 -18.99 7.79
CA PHE A 130 13.61 -18.87 9.09
C PHE A 130 13.10 -20.21 9.62
N ASP A 131 13.40 -21.32 8.93
CA ASP A 131 12.85 -22.65 9.24
C ASP A 131 11.30 -22.66 9.29
N SER A 132 10.65 -21.77 8.52
CA SER A 132 9.20 -21.71 8.44
C SER A 132 8.69 -22.95 7.71
N THR A 133 7.78 -23.69 8.33
CA THR A 133 7.20 -24.89 7.74
C THR A 133 5.71 -24.98 7.99
N TYR A 134 5.01 -25.65 7.09
CA TYR A 134 3.62 -26.06 7.26
C TYR A 134 3.49 -27.57 7.02
N ILE A 135 2.40 -28.16 7.48
CA ILE A 135 2.10 -29.58 7.23
C ILE A 135 1.22 -29.65 5.97
N GLY A 136 1.73 -30.31 4.94
CA GLY A 136 0.99 -30.54 3.70
C GLY A 136 -0.08 -31.62 3.85
N GLU A 137 -0.90 -31.80 2.79
CA GLU A 137 -1.92 -32.86 2.74
C GLU A 137 -1.32 -34.27 2.78
N ASP A 138 -0.07 -34.40 2.39
CA ASP A 138 0.74 -35.63 2.49
C ASP A 138 1.22 -35.94 3.92
N GLY A 139 0.93 -35.04 4.89
CA GLY A 139 1.40 -35.15 6.28
C GLY A 139 2.87 -34.81 6.47
N ALA A 140 3.59 -34.38 5.43
CA ALA A 140 4.98 -33.97 5.51
C ALA A 140 5.13 -32.46 5.79
N LYS A 141 6.33 -32.07 6.23
CA LYS A 141 6.70 -30.66 6.40
C LYS A 141 7.14 -30.06 5.07
N HIS A 142 6.58 -28.94 4.70
CA HIS A 142 6.95 -28.18 3.52
C HIS A 142 7.32 -26.75 3.89
N THR A 143 8.20 -26.13 3.11
CA THR A 143 8.52 -24.70 3.24
C THR A 143 7.49 -23.90 2.42
N PRO A 144 6.80 -22.91 3.02
CA PRO A 144 5.86 -22.05 2.27
C PRO A 144 6.59 -21.09 1.36
N VAL A 145 5.83 -20.52 0.43
CA VAL A 145 6.21 -19.29 -0.28
C VAL A 145 5.77 -18.09 0.55
N LEU A 146 6.52 -17.01 0.53
CA LEU A 146 6.18 -15.77 1.21
C LEU A 146 5.89 -14.68 0.17
N LEU A 147 4.72 -14.06 0.28
CA LEU A 147 4.38 -12.87 -0.48
C LEU A 147 4.49 -11.66 0.45
N HIS A 148 5.39 -10.73 0.14
CA HIS A 148 5.47 -9.43 0.81
C HIS A 148 4.59 -8.46 0.04
N ARG A 149 3.67 -7.77 0.70
CA ARG A 149 2.77 -6.85 0.03
C ARG A 149 2.60 -5.54 0.77
N ALA A 150 2.48 -4.46 0.02
CA ALA A 150 2.02 -3.17 0.51
C ALA A 150 1.13 -2.54 -0.57
N ALA A 151 -0.07 -2.09 -0.23
CA ALA A 151 -0.98 -1.48 -1.19
C ALA A 151 -0.69 0.02 -1.37
N LEU A 152 -0.48 0.73 -0.27
CA LEU A 152 -0.20 2.18 -0.27
C LEU A 152 1.31 2.48 -0.30
N GLY A 153 2.12 1.54 0.21
CA GLY A 153 3.54 1.73 0.42
C GLY A 153 3.82 2.69 1.57
N SER A 154 4.69 3.69 1.40
CA SER A 154 4.88 4.73 2.41
C SER A 154 3.61 5.55 2.58
N PHE A 155 3.03 5.55 3.79
CA PHE A 155 1.88 6.38 4.12
C PHE A 155 2.14 7.86 3.89
N GLU A 156 3.33 8.34 4.24
CA GLU A 156 3.70 9.75 4.06
C GLU A 156 3.65 10.14 2.59
N ARG A 157 4.26 9.33 1.71
CA ARG A 157 4.23 9.56 0.26
C ARG A 157 2.81 9.48 -0.29
N PHE A 158 2.07 8.45 0.09
CA PHE A 158 0.71 8.26 -0.41
C PHE A 158 -0.21 9.40 0.02
N ILE A 159 -0.14 9.85 1.28
CA ILE A 159 -0.87 11.02 1.78
C ILE A 159 -0.46 12.28 1.01
N GLY A 160 0.83 12.46 0.71
CA GLY A 160 1.29 13.59 -0.10
C GLY A 160 0.67 13.59 -1.49
N ILE A 161 0.67 12.45 -2.19
CA ILE A 161 0.04 12.29 -3.52
C ILE A 161 -1.47 12.55 -3.43
N LEU A 162 -2.12 12.00 -2.39
CA LEU A 162 -3.55 12.16 -2.17
C LEU A 162 -3.93 13.62 -1.97
N LEU A 163 -3.20 14.35 -1.13
CA LEU A 163 -3.43 15.78 -0.87
C LEU A 163 -3.25 16.62 -2.13
N GLU A 164 -2.23 16.33 -2.94
CA GLU A 164 -2.01 17.00 -4.23
C GLU A 164 -3.16 16.69 -5.21
N ASN A 165 -3.60 15.42 -5.29
CA ASN A 165 -4.69 15.01 -6.19
C ASN A 165 -6.01 15.69 -5.87
N TYR A 166 -6.30 15.92 -4.60
CA TYR A 166 -7.52 16.60 -4.14
C TYR A 166 -7.35 18.12 -3.94
N GLU A 167 -6.19 18.70 -4.24
CA GLU A 167 -5.89 20.11 -3.95
C GLU A 167 -6.17 20.49 -2.47
N GLY A 168 -5.97 19.55 -1.56
CA GLY A 168 -6.31 19.70 -0.14
C GLY A 168 -7.80 19.57 0.19
N LYS A 169 -8.69 19.45 -0.80
CA LYS A 169 -10.15 19.34 -0.62
C LYS A 169 -10.57 17.88 -0.53
N LEU A 170 -10.15 17.20 0.51
CA LEU A 170 -10.46 15.79 0.71
C LEU A 170 -11.98 15.55 0.77
N PRO A 171 -12.46 14.40 0.25
CA PRO A 171 -13.85 13.98 0.44
C PRO A 171 -14.15 13.83 1.94
N LEU A 172 -15.40 14.01 2.33
CA LEU A 172 -15.82 14.10 3.73
C LEU A 172 -15.35 12.92 4.58
N TRP A 173 -15.36 11.71 4.03
CA TRP A 173 -14.94 10.52 4.76
C TRP A 173 -13.42 10.45 5.05
N LEU A 174 -12.59 11.16 4.25
CA LEU A 174 -11.14 11.31 4.45
C LEU A 174 -10.76 12.59 5.21
N ALA A 175 -11.65 13.57 5.28
CA ALA A 175 -11.36 14.86 5.90
C ALA A 175 -10.95 14.68 7.38
N PRO A 176 -9.84 15.27 7.84
CA PRO A 176 -9.43 15.22 9.26
C PRO A 176 -10.49 15.78 10.20
N THR A 177 -11.16 16.86 9.77
CA THR A 177 -12.32 17.44 10.43
C THR A 177 -13.51 17.36 9.50
N GLN A 178 -14.56 16.64 9.90
CA GLN A 178 -15.76 16.44 9.10
C GLN A 178 -16.84 17.48 9.41
N THR A 179 -16.83 18.00 10.62
CA THR A 179 -17.80 18.98 11.10
C THR A 179 -17.14 19.98 12.01
N VAL A 180 -17.40 21.25 11.80
CA VAL A 180 -17.03 22.33 12.71
C VAL A 180 -18.30 22.84 13.40
N ILE A 181 -18.30 22.88 14.73
CA ILE A 181 -19.37 23.45 15.54
C ILE A 181 -18.83 24.76 16.09
N ALA A 182 -19.45 25.87 15.76
CA ALA A 182 -19.05 27.19 16.23
C ALA A 182 -20.17 27.79 17.09
N ALA A 183 -19.91 27.97 18.38
CA ALA A 183 -20.83 28.64 19.28
C ALA A 183 -20.64 30.16 19.14
N ILE A 184 -21.70 30.88 18.75
CA ILE A 184 -21.66 32.35 18.52
C ILE A 184 -21.79 33.11 19.83
N THR A 185 -22.49 32.53 20.84
CA THR A 185 -22.69 33.15 22.17
C THR A 185 -22.39 32.14 23.25
N ASP A 186 -22.01 32.62 24.44
CA ASP A 186 -21.71 31.76 25.60
C ASP A 186 -22.90 30.89 26.03
N ASP A 187 -24.12 31.39 25.87
CA ASP A 187 -25.35 30.65 26.17
C ASP A 187 -25.52 29.40 25.29
N ALA A 188 -24.89 29.36 24.12
CA ALA A 188 -24.93 28.20 23.20
C ALA A 188 -23.89 27.13 23.56
N ASN A 189 -22.94 27.40 24.44
CA ASN A 189 -21.81 26.49 24.71
C ASN A 189 -22.26 25.12 25.22
N GLU A 190 -23.26 25.07 26.13
CA GLU A 190 -23.76 23.80 26.66
C GLU A 190 -24.38 22.92 25.55
N TYR A 191 -25.14 23.51 24.65
CA TYR A 191 -25.73 22.82 23.50
C TYR A 191 -24.65 22.36 22.55
N ALA A 192 -23.69 23.22 22.22
CA ALA A 192 -22.57 22.90 21.31
C ALA A 192 -21.74 21.73 21.85
N ASN A 193 -21.47 21.68 23.17
CA ASN A 193 -20.78 20.55 23.80
C ASN A 193 -21.57 19.25 23.67
N LYS A 194 -22.86 19.24 23.97
CA LYS A 194 -23.73 18.05 23.85
C LYS A 194 -23.79 17.54 22.41
N LEU A 195 -23.86 18.46 21.43
CA LEU A 195 -23.86 18.12 20.02
C LEU A 195 -22.52 17.49 19.61
N ASN A 196 -21.41 18.10 20.04
CA ASN A 196 -20.07 17.60 19.78
C ASN A 196 -19.87 16.17 20.33
N GLU A 197 -20.23 15.92 21.59
CA GLU A 197 -20.16 14.59 22.20
C GLU A 197 -21.01 13.56 21.44
N ASN A 198 -22.21 13.94 21.02
CA ASN A 198 -23.10 13.06 20.24
C ASN A 198 -22.46 12.69 18.89
N LEU A 199 -21.87 13.66 18.18
CA LEU A 199 -21.21 13.40 16.89
C LEU A 199 -19.96 12.53 17.06
N ILE A 200 -19.14 12.79 18.07
CA ILE A 200 -17.95 11.97 18.39
C ILE A 200 -18.37 10.52 18.72
N SER A 201 -19.44 10.34 19.51
CA SER A 201 -19.96 9.00 19.83
C SER A 201 -20.42 8.20 18.62
N LYS A 202 -20.74 8.87 17.51
CA LYS A 202 -21.09 8.28 16.21
C LYS A 202 -19.88 8.12 15.27
N GLY A 203 -18.66 8.39 15.74
CA GLY A 203 -17.44 8.27 14.97
C GLY A 203 -17.18 9.43 14.00
N ILE A 204 -17.86 10.56 14.14
CA ILE A 204 -17.66 11.75 13.33
C ILE A 204 -16.53 12.58 13.94
N ARG A 205 -15.54 12.95 13.13
CA ARG A 205 -14.42 13.81 13.51
C ARG A 205 -14.88 15.26 13.53
N THR A 206 -14.96 15.83 14.72
CA THR A 206 -15.49 17.18 14.95
C THR A 206 -14.43 18.13 15.49
N CYS A 207 -14.62 19.43 15.23
CA CYS A 207 -13.90 20.51 15.87
C CYS A 207 -14.92 21.43 16.52
N LEU A 208 -14.74 21.76 17.81
CA LEU A 208 -15.58 22.69 18.55
C LEU A 208 -14.82 24.01 18.73
N LEU A 209 -15.43 25.11 18.27
CA LEU A 209 -14.90 26.46 18.38
C LEU A 209 -15.81 27.31 19.27
N TYR A 210 -15.23 28.11 20.11
CA TYR A 210 -15.91 29.11 20.90
C TYR A 210 -15.65 30.52 20.36
N THR A 211 -16.45 31.49 20.77
CA THR A 211 -16.31 32.88 20.31
C THR A 211 -14.96 33.53 20.61
N SER A 212 -14.25 33.02 21.63
CA SER A 212 -12.89 33.46 21.95
C SER A 212 -11.81 32.96 20.99
N ASP A 213 -12.14 32.01 20.12
CA ASP A 213 -11.21 31.33 19.21
C ASP A 213 -11.43 31.74 17.73
N ALA A 214 -12.34 32.68 17.48
CA ALA A 214 -12.77 33.10 16.13
C ALA A 214 -12.09 34.42 15.71
#